data_9b74aacda844ff481a328ef944e5d5e8
#
_entry.id   9b74aacda844ff481a328ef944e5d5e8
#
_cell.length_a   1.000
_cell.length_b   1.000
_cell.length_c   1.000
_cell.angle_alpha   90.00
_cell.angle_beta   90.00
_cell.angle_gamma   90.00
#
_symmetry.space_group_name_H-M   'P 1'
#
loop_
_entity.id
_entity.type
_entity.pdbx_description
1 polymer ?
#
loop_
_entity_poly.entity_id
_entity_poly.type
_entity_poly.pdbx_seq_one_letter_code
_entity_poly.pdbx_strand_id
1 'polypeptide(L)'
;LYKSQKDAVWMDILNGGGIIDHEVGGGKTLIMCVSSFEKKRLGLVNKPVITALKANVHEIAQTYCTAYPNAKILYPGKEDFTPAKRMRIFNEMKNNNWDAIILTHEQFGMIPQSPEIQQQILQAELDSVEENLEVLRSQGKEISRGMEKGLVKRQLNLTAKLENITYQIENRKDDTVDFRLMGIDHLYVDESHYPNLNKIQTFAYNSLINSHCLSCQF
;
A
#
# COMPACT_ATOMS: atom_id res chain seq x y z
N LEU A 1 -3.24 -26.97 -6.03
CA LEU A 1 -4.30 -25.96 -6.13
C LEU A 1 -5.62 -26.61 -6.53
N TYR A 2 -6.70 -26.34 -5.81
CA TYR A 2 -8.06 -26.68 -6.21
C TYR A 2 -8.51 -25.81 -7.38
N LYS A 3 -9.60 -26.20 -8.06
CA LYS A 3 -10.11 -25.46 -9.22
C LYS A 3 -10.43 -24.00 -8.87
N SER A 4 -11.16 -23.77 -7.76
CA SER A 4 -11.49 -22.41 -7.30
C SER A 4 -10.27 -21.53 -7.04
N GLN A 5 -9.19 -22.13 -6.51
CA GLN A 5 -7.93 -21.41 -6.29
C GLN A 5 -7.24 -21.04 -7.62
N LYS A 6 -7.23 -21.97 -8.58
CA LYS A 6 -6.70 -21.70 -9.93
C LYS A 6 -7.48 -20.60 -10.63
N ASP A 7 -8.81 -20.66 -10.54
CA ASP A 7 -9.70 -19.67 -11.13
C ASP A 7 -9.45 -18.27 -10.50
N ALA A 8 -9.26 -18.19 -9.17
CA ALA A 8 -8.95 -16.96 -8.48
C ALA A 8 -7.58 -16.37 -8.90
N VAL A 9 -6.54 -17.22 -8.99
CA VAL A 9 -5.21 -16.80 -9.49
C VAL A 9 -5.32 -16.29 -10.94
N TRP A 10 -6.07 -16.98 -11.78
CA TRP A 10 -6.27 -16.58 -13.17
C TRP A 10 -7.00 -15.25 -13.29
N MET A 11 -8.04 -15.04 -12.50
CA MET A 11 -8.78 -13.76 -12.44
C MET A 11 -7.89 -12.61 -11.98
N ASP A 12 -7.06 -12.84 -10.96
CA ASP A 12 -6.12 -11.84 -10.47
C ASP A 12 -5.08 -11.47 -11.54
N ILE A 13 -4.58 -12.45 -12.31
CA ILE A 13 -3.64 -12.20 -13.41
C ILE A 13 -4.30 -11.42 -14.55
N LEU A 14 -5.52 -11.80 -14.97
CA LEU A 14 -6.23 -11.16 -16.09
C LEU A 14 -6.63 -9.72 -15.76
N ASN A 15 -7.15 -9.48 -14.56
CA ASN A 15 -7.66 -8.18 -14.17
C ASN A 15 -6.56 -7.26 -13.63
N GLY A 16 -5.35 -7.81 -13.47
CA GLY A 16 -4.25 -7.09 -12.84
C GLY A 16 -4.41 -6.91 -11.32
N GLY A 17 -5.51 -7.32 -10.69
CA GLY A 17 -5.83 -7.25 -9.26
C GLY A 17 -7.29 -7.50 -8.97
N GLY A 18 -7.66 -7.57 -7.70
CA GLY A 18 -9.03 -7.79 -7.30
C GLY A 18 -9.20 -8.10 -5.81
N ILE A 19 -10.44 -8.33 -5.41
CA ILE A 19 -10.79 -8.76 -4.06
C ILE A 19 -11.08 -10.26 -4.13
N ILE A 20 -10.38 -11.03 -3.27
CA ILE A 20 -10.58 -12.47 -3.15
C ILE A 20 -11.35 -12.75 -1.85
N ASP A 21 -12.66 -12.88 -1.99
CA ASP A 21 -13.57 -13.18 -0.88
C ASP A 21 -13.92 -14.67 -0.87
N HIS A 22 -12.97 -15.48 -0.41
CA HIS A 22 -13.19 -16.90 -0.15
C HIS A 22 -13.48 -17.14 1.33
N GLU A 23 -14.26 -18.17 1.64
CA GLU A 23 -14.50 -18.61 3.02
C GLU A 23 -13.18 -18.90 3.77
N VAL A 24 -13.26 -18.88 5.09
CA VAL A 24 -12.13 -19.28 5.96
C VAL A 24 -11.73 -20.72 5.61
N GLY A 25 -10.43 -20.95 5.41
CA GLY A 25 -9.92 -22.26 4.95
C GLY A 25 -9.90 -22.43 3.43
N GLY A 26 -10.44 -21.52 2.63
CA GLY A 26 -10.40 -21.56 1.16
C GLY A 26 -9.01 -21.42 0.53
N GLY A 27 -7.96 -21.27 1.34
CA GLY A 27 -6.57 -21.19 0.90
C GLY A 27 -6.20 -19.84 0.29
N LYS A 28 -6.78 -18.74 0.78
CA LYS A 28 -6.50 -17.36 0.34
C LYS A 28 -4.99 -17.04 0.34
N THR A 29 -4.29 -17.43 1.40
CA THR A 29 -2.83 -17.27 1.53
C THR A 29 -2.08 -17.92 0.37
N LEU A 30 -2.45 -19.15 0.00
CA LEU A 30 -1.83 -19.85 -1.12
C LEU A 30 -2.14 -19.18 -2.46
N ILE A 31 -3.38 -18.70 -2.67
CA ILE A 31 -3.77 -17.94 -3.87
C ILE A 31 -2.88 -16.71 -3.99
N MET A 32 -2.72 -15.94 -2.94
CA MET A 32 -1.90 -14.72 -2.89
C MET A 32 -0.44 -15.01 -3.22
N CYS A 33 0.15 -16.05 -2.59
CA CYS A 33 1.54 -16.46 -2.87
C CYS A 33 1.72 -16.87 -4.34
N VAL A 34 0.80 -17.67 -4.87
CA VAL A 34 0.87 -18.15 -6.26
C VAL A 34 0.65 -17.00 -7.25
N SER A 35 -0.35 -16.15 -7.04
CA SER A 35 -0.58 -14.98 -7.88
C SER A 35 0.64 -14.06 -7.93
N SER A 36 1.23 -13.78 -6.78
CA SER A 36 2.42 -12.96 -6.65
C SER A 36 3.59 -13.50 -7.47
N PHE A 37 3.89 -14.79 -7.32
CA PHE A 37 4.99 -15.45 -8.03
C PHE A 37 4.73 -15.53 -9.53
N GLU A 38 3.52 -15.94 -9.94
CA GLU A 38 3.17 -16.11 -11.36
C GLU A 38 3.13 -14.78 -12.11
N LYS A 39 2.61 -13.70 -11.51
CA LYS A 39 2.66 -12.36 -12.11
C LYS A 39 4.12 -11.92 -12.34
N LYS A 40 5.01 -12.17 -11.38
CA LYS A 40 6.42 -11.87 -11.56
C LYS A 40 7.06 -12.74 -12.63
N ARG A 41 6.78 -14.04 -12.64
CA ARG A 41 7.27 -14.97 -13.66
C ARG A 41 6.84 -14.59 -15.07
N LEU A 42 5.62 -14.05 -15.21
CA LEU A 42 5.07 -13.57 -16.48
C LEU A 42 5.57 -12.16 -16.86
N GLY A 43 6.35 -11.51 -16.01
CA GLY A 43 6.86 -10.16 -16.25
C GLY A 43 5.81 -9.05 -16.10
N LEU A 44 4.67 -9.37 -15.50
CA LEU A 44 3.59 -8.40 -15.23
C LEU A 44 3.90 -7.52 -14.02
N VAL A 45 4.70 -8.04 -13.10
CA VAL A 45 5.12 -7.40 -11.85
C VAL A 45 6.61 -7.63 -11.64
N ASN A 46 7.33 -6.61 -11.17
CA ASN A 46 8.76 -6.73 -10.88
C ASN A 46 9.03 -7.00 -9.39
N LYS A 47 8.34 -6.32 -8.52
CA LYS A 47 8.62 -6.38 -7.08
C LYS A 47 7.33 -6.39 -6.25
N PRO A 48 6.67 -7.53 -6.14
CA PRO A 48 5.45 -7.67 -5.38
C PRO A 48 5.73 -7.61 -3.87
N VAL A 49 4.87 -6.91 -3.14
CA VAL A 49 4.86 -6.87 -1.68
C VAL A 49 3.60 -7.53 -1.17
N ILE A 50 3.73 -8.34 -0.14
CA ILE A 50 2.61 -8.95 0.60
C ILE A 50 2.60 -8.35 1.99
N THR A 51 1.48 -7.77 2.40
CA THR A 51 1.30 -7.23 3.74
C THR A 51 0.23 -7.99 4.50
N ALA A 52 0.51 -8.30 5.76
CA ALA A 52 -0.40 -9.07 6.59
C ALA A 52 -0.30 -8.68 8.08
N LEU A 53 -1.17 -9.26 8.88
CA LEU A 53 -1.07 -9.19 10.33
C LEU A 53 0.20 -9.89 10.82
N LYS A 54 0.77 -9.37 11.90
CA LYS A 54 1.98 -9.94 12.52
C LYS A 54 1.87 -11.43 12.84
N ALA A 55 0.66 -11.91 13.17
CA ALA A 55 0.41 -13.31 13.43
C ALA A 55 0.55 -14.19 12.17
N ASN A 56 0.21 -13.64 10.99
CA ASN A 56 0.07 -14.38 9.75
C ASN A 56 1.32 -14.33 8.86
N VAL A 57 2.18 -13.31 8.98
CA VAL A 57 3.34 -13.12 8.08
C VAL A 57 4.30 -14.32 8.04
N HIS A 58 4.48 -15.03 9.17
CA HIS A 58 5.33 -16.20 9.21
C HIS A 58 4.75 -17.38 8.43
N GLU A 59 3.44 -17.63 8.58
CA GLU A 59 2.72 -18.65 7.82
C GLU A 59 2.73 -18.37 6.32
N ILE A 60 2.55 -17.09 5.94
CA ILE A 60 2.64 -16.66 4.54
C ILE A 60 4.03 -16.96 3.97
N ALA A 61 5.10 -16.61 4.70
CA ALA A 61 6.47 -16.89 4.27
C ALA A 61 6.73 -18.40 4.13
N GLN A 62 6.27 -19.22 5.06
CA GLN A 62 6.38 -20.67 4.97
C GLN A 62 5.58 -21.24 3.79
N THR A 63 4.36 -20.75 3.57
CA THR A 63 3.52 -21.16 2.45
C THR A 63 4.20 -20.81 1.12
N TYR A 64 4.79 -19.62 1.04
CA TYR A 64 5.51 -19.18 -0.16
C TYR A 64 6.71 -20.08 -0.46
N CYS A 65 7.56 -20.38 0.54
CA CYS A 65 8.70 -21.28 0.39
C CYS A 65 8.29 -22.72 0.10
N THR A 66 7.15 -23.18 0.62
CA THR A 66 6.62 -24.51 0.33
C THR A 66 6.13 -24.61 -1.11
N ALA A 67 5.43 -23.58 -1.60
CA ALA A 67 4.95 -23.53 -2.98
C ALA A 67 6.07 -23.34 -3.99
N TYR A 68 7.08 -22.56 -3.64
CA TYR A 68 8.20 -22.18 -4.50
C TYR A 68 9.54 -22.25 -3.74
N PRO A 69 10.15 -23.44 -3.59
CA PRO A 69 11.33 -23.64 -2.76
C PRO A 69 12.57 -22.83 -3.18
N ASN A 70 12.65 -22.43 -4.45
CA ASN A 70 13.77 -21.64 -5.00
C ASN A 70 13.48 -20.12 -5.02
N ALA A 71 12.32 -19.69 -4.55
CA ALA A 71 11.97 -18.28 -4.55
C ALA A 71 12.83 -17.48 -3.55
N LYS A 72 13.28 -16.32 -4.00
CA LYS A 72 14.01 -15.36 -3.16
C LYS A 72 13.01 -14.42 -2.50
N ILE A 73 12.71 -14.66 -1.24
CA ILE A 73 11.80 -13.80 -0.47
C ILE A 73 12.57 -12.96 0.54
N LEU A 74 12.15 -11.72 0.73
CA LEU A 74 12.58 -10.88 1.84
C LEU A 74 11.48 -10.89 2.91
N TYR A 75 11.80 -11.46 4.06
CA TYR A 75 10.92 -11.54 5.21
C TYR A 75 11.68 -11.07 6.45
N PRO A 76 11.72 -9.75 6.74
CA PRO A 76 12.45 -9.22 7.88
C PRO A 76 11.71 -9.51 9.19
N GLY A 77 12.43 -10.03 10.17
CA GLY A 77 11.94 -10.22 11.52
C GLY A 77 11.69 -8.89 12.27
N LYS A 78 11.07 -8.98 13.44
CA LYS A 78 10.85 -7.80 14.28
C LYS A 78 12.16 -7.11 14.68
N GLU A 79 13.19 -7.89 14.98
CA GLU A 79 14.51 -7.42 15.41
C GLU A 79 15.30 -6.73 14.27
N ASP A 80 14.94 -7.01 13.02
CA ASP A 80 15.58 -6.42 11.84
C ASP A 80 14.96 -5.07 11.47
N PHE A 81 13.76 -4.76 11.95
CA PHE A 81 13.04 -3.53 11.63
C PHE A 81 13.20 -2.41 12.69
N THR A 82 14.25 -2.49 13.52
CA THR A 82 14.61 -1.42 14.44
C THR A 82 15.07 -0.17 13.68
N PRO A 83 14.97 1.04 14.27
CA PRO A 83 15.40 2.27 13.62
C PRO A 83 16.83 2.22 13.04
N ALA A 84 17.76 1.56 13.77
CA ALA A 84 19.14 1.42 13.34
C ALA A 84 19.34 0.49 12.14
N LYS A 85 18.54 -0.59 12.04
CA LYS A 85 18.67 -1.60 10.96
C LYS A 85 17.74 -1.34 9.79
N ARG A 86 16.69 -0.54 9.98
CA ARG A 86 15.63 -0.30 8.99
C ARG A 86 16.16 0.21 7.65
N MET A 87 17.12 1.12 7.68
CA MET A 87 17.71 1.65 6.45
C MET A 87 18.42 0.57 5.63
N ARG A 88 19.03 -0.41 6.30
CA ARG A 88 19.62 -1.57 5.63
C ARG A 88 18.53 -2.39 4.92
N ILE A 89 17.41 -2.67 5.59
CA ILE A 89 16.29 -3.41 4.98
C ILE A 89 15.71 -2.65 3.79
N PHE A 90 15.55 -1.32 3.87
CA PHE A 90 15.09 -0.52 2.75
C PHE A 90 16.06 -0.55 1.56
N ASN A 91 17.37 -0.53 1.82
CA ASN A 91 18.37 -0.69 0.77
C ASN A 91 18.36 -2.11 0.16
N GLU A 92 18.14 -3.16 0.97
CA GLU A 92 17.94 -4.52 0.49
C GLU A 92 16.68 -4.65 -0.38
N MET A 93 15.58 -4.00 0.00
CA MET A 93 14.35 -3.92 -0.82
C MET A 93 14.62 -3.23 -2.17
N LYS A 94 15.35 -2.12 -2.15
CA LYS A 94 15.67 -1.33 -3.35
C LYS A 94 16.59 -2.08 -4.31
N ASN A 95 17.70 -2.63 -3.81
CA ASN A 95 18.82 -3.04 -4.63
C ASN A 95 18.75 -4.50 -5.10
N ASN A 96 17.92 -5.33 -4.48
CA ASN A 96 17.83 -6.74 -4.82
C ASN A 96 16.54 -7.06 -5.60
N ASN A 97 16.64 -8.09 -6.43
CA ASN A 97 15.50 -8.63 -7.16
C ASN A 97 14.84 -9.74 -6.33
N TRP A 98 13.89 -9.37 -5.48
CA TRP A 98 13.11 -10.29 -4.66
C TRP A 98 11.91 -10.83 -5.45
N ASP A 99 11.59 -12.12 -5.27
CA ASP A 99 10.38 -12.72 -5.84
C ASP A 99 9.12 -12.30 -5.06
N ALA A 100 9.27 -12.05 -3.78
CA ALA A 100 8.29 -11.35 -2.96
C ALA A 100 8.95 -10.68 -1.76
N ILE A 101 8.34 -9.62 -1.27
CA ILE A 101 8.67 -8.97 0.00
C ILE A 101 7.47 -9.14 0.92
N ILE A 102 7.67 -9.77 2.08
CA ILE A 102 6.59 -10.06 3.02
C ILE A 102 6.78 -9.19 4.28
N LEU A 103 5.83 -8.33 4.56
CA LEU A 103 5.90 -7.35 5.65
C LEU A 103 4.66 -7.43 6.54
N THR A 104 4.80 -6.99 7.77
CA THR A 104 3.60 -6.64 8.55
C THR A 104 3.01 -5.33 8.07
N HIS A 105 1.72 -5.09 8.32
CA HIS A 105 1.09 -3.79 8.05
C HIS A 105 1.83 -2.63 8.73
N GLU A 106 2.35 -2.86 9.94
CA GLU A 106 3.15 -1.87 10.67
C GLU A 106 4.48 -1.58 9.97
N GLN A 107 5.22 -2.62 9.55
CA GLN A 107 6.49 -2.48 8.84
C GLN A 107 6.30 -1.76 7.51
N PHE A 108 5.28 -2.12 6.76
CA PHE A 108 4.89 -1.43 5.52
C PHE A 108 4.58 0.04 5.78
N GLY A 109 3.84 0.33 6.85
CA GLY A 109 3.54 1.69 7.28
C GLY A 109 4.77 2.54 7.67
N MET A 110 5.92 1.93 7.95
CA MET A 110 7.17 2.62 8.27
C MET A 110 8.01 2.97 7.04
N ILE A 111 7.67 2.46 5.84
CA ILE A 111 8.35 2.83 4.61
C ILE A 111 8.11 4.32 4.33
N PRO A 112 9.16 5.12 4.13
CA PRO A 112 9.01 6.54 3.82
C PRO A 112 8.26 6.73 2.50
N GLN A 113 7.30 7.63 2.49
CA GLN A 113 6.65 8.06 1.26
C GLN A 113 7.39 9.27 0.70
N SER A 114 7.43 9.41 -0.63
CA SER A 114 8.00 10.61 -1.20
C SER A 114 7.18 11.83 -0.78
N PRO A 115 7.81 12.91 -0.34
CA PRO A 115 7.10 14.13 0.06
C PRO A 115 6.28 14.71 -1.09
N GLU A 116 6.73 14.55 -2.33
CA GLU A 116 6.05 15.02 -3.53
C GLU A 116 4.69 14.32 -3.72
N ILE A 117 4.64 13.01 -3.49
CA ILE A 117 3.40 12.22 -3.54
C ILE A 117 2.46 12.65 -2.41
N GLN A 118 2.99 12.83 -1.19
CA GLN A 118 2.20 13.32 -0.07
C GLN A 118 1.61 14.70 -0.36
N GLN A 119 2.38 15.58 -0.99
CA GLN A 119 1.92 16.91 -1.42
C GLN A 119 0.74 16.79 -2.40
N GLN A 120 0.87 15.95 -3.44
CA GLN A 120 -0.19 15.75 -4.43
C GLN A 120 -1.49 15.25 -3.80
N ILE A 121 -1.40 14.28 -2.88
CA ILE A 121 -2.58 13.72 -2.18
C ILE A 121 -3.24 14.78 -1.31
N LEU A 122 -2.46 15.51 -0.53
CA LEU A 122 -3.00 16.58 0.33
C LEU A 122 -3.61 17.71 -0.50
N GLN A 123 -3.03 18.03 -1.65
CA GLN A 123 -3.60 19.00 -2.55
C GLN A 123 -4.95 18.54 -3.10
N ALA A 124 -5.05 17.31 -3.59
CA ALA A 124 -6.31 16.75 -4.07
C ALA A 124 -7.39 16.66 -2.97
N GLU A 125 -6.98 16.37 -1.73
CA GLU A 125 -7.90 16.37 -0.58
C GLU A 125 -8.35 17.79 -0.23
N LEU A 126 -7.46 18.78 -0.32
CA LEU A 126 -7.78 20.19 -0.11
C LEU A 126 -8.76 20.70 -1.15
N ASP A 127 -8.49 20.43 -2.43
CA ASP A 127 -9.36 20.81 -3.55
C ASP A 127 -10.77 20.24 -3.37
N SER A 128 -10.89 18.97 -2.97
CA SER A 128 -12.18 18.33 -2.67
C SER A 128 -12.91 18.98 -1.49
N VAL A 129 -12.19 19.40 -0.45
CA VAL A 129 -12.80 20.11 0.71
C VAL A 129 -13.27 21.51 0.30
N GLU A 130 -12.51 22.20 -0.55
CA GLU A 130 -12.87 23.53 -1.07
C GLU A 130 -14.11 23.45 -1.96
N GLU A 131 -14.17 22.48 -2.87
CA GLU A 131 -15.37 22.23 -3.69
C GLU A 131 -16.61 21.95 -2.83
N ASN A 132 -16.46 21.09 -1.82
CA ASN A 132 -17.55 20.82 -0.87
C ASN A 132 -18.00 22.08 -0.10
N LEU A 133 -17.07 22.97 0.28
CA LEU A 133 -17.39 24.24 0.93
C LEU A 133 -18.13 25.18 -0.01
N GLU A 134 -17.74 25.26 -1.29
CA GLU A 134 -18.43 26.07 -2.29
C GLU A 134 -19.86 25.58 -2.53
N VAL A 135 -20.04 24.25 -2.69
CA VAL A 135 -21.37 23.64 -2.83
C VAL A 135 -22.25 23.95 -1.60
N LEU A 136 -21.70 23.82 -0.40
CA LEU A 136 -22.43 24.14 0.82
C LEU A 136 -22.84 25.62 0.89
N ARG A 137 -21.96 26.53 0.52
CA ARG A 137 -22.26 27.98 0.52
C ARG A 137 -23.30 28.36 -0.53
N SER A 138 -23.33 27.68 -1.67
CA SER A 138 -24.29 27.89 -2.74
C SER A 138 -25.71 27.44 -2.38
N GLN A 139 -25.86 26.40 -1.52
CA GLN A 139 -27.15 25.85 -1.12
C GLN A 139 -27.89 26.68 -0.06
N GLY A 140 -27.28 27.73 0.50
CA GLY A 140 -27.97 28.72 1.37
C GLY A 140 -28.19 28.29 2.82
N LYS A 141 -29.08 29.02 3.53
CA LYS A 141 -29.19 29.05 5.00
C LYS A 141 -29.65 27.76 5.71
N GLU A 142 -30.01 26.72 5.02
CA GLU A 142 -30.52 25.46 5.63
C GLU A 142 -29.45 24.52 6.16
N ILE A 143 -28.18 24.86 5.96
CA ILE A 143 -27.08 23.97 6.32
C ILE A 143 -26.62 24.21 7.75
N SER A 144 -26.38 23.11 8.46
CA SER A 144 -25.83 23.13 9.82
C SER A 144 -24.52 23.91 9.89
N ARG A 145 -24.51 25.04 10.61
CA ARG A 145 -23.28 25.82 10.92
C ARG A 145 -22.14 24.97 11.49
N GLY A 146 -22.49 23.81 12.08
CA GLY A 146 -21.51 22.84 12.58
C GLY A 146 -20.74 22.14 11.46
N MET A 147 -21.41 21.82 10.35
CA MET A 147 -20.80 21.14 9.20
C MET A 147 -19.81 22.07 8.47
N GLU A 148 -20.21 23.33 8.24
CA GLU A 148 -19.31 24.33 7.64
C GLU A 148 -18.07 24.57 8.51
N LYS A 149 -18.23 24.74 9.83
CA LYS A 149 -17.11 24.88 10.77
C LYS A 149 -16.17 23.66 10.74
N GLY A 150 -16.73 22.44 10.61
CA GLY A 150 -15.96 21.21 10.50
C GLY A 150 -15.09 21.18 9.23
N LEU A 151 -15.64 21.54 8.09
CA LEU A 151 -14.91 21.60 6.81
C LEU A 151 -13.86 22.71 6.80
N VAL A 152 -14.15 23.89 7.32
CA VAL A 152 -13.17 24.99 7.47
C VAL A 152 -12.00 24.56 8.35
N LYS A 153 -12.27 23.88 9.47
CA LYS A 153 -11.21 23.35 10.34
C LYS A 153 -10.37 22.30 9.60
N ARG A 154 -10.98 21.43 8.78
CA ARG A 154 -10.27 20.44 7.96
C ARG A 154 -9.41 21.14 6.91
N GLN A 155 -9.93 22.14 6.22
CA GLN A 155 -9.19 22.96 5.26
C GLN A 155 -7.93 23.56 5.89
N LEU A 156 -8.05 24.25 7.03
CA LEU A 156 -6.91 24.83 7.74
C LEU A 156 -5.86 23.79 8.13
N ASN A 157 -6.29 22.63 8.60
CA ASN A 157 -5.37 21.55 8.96
C ASN A 157 -4.63 20.97 7.74
N LEU A 158 -5.30 20.85 6.59
CA LEU A 158 -4.71 20.36 5.34
C LEU A 158 -3.70 21.38 4.79
N THR A 159 -4.04 22.66 4.81
CA THR A 159 -3.13 23.75 4.38
C THR A 159 -1.85 23.77 5.22
N ALA A 160 -1.97 23.69 6.55
CA ALA A 160 -0.79 23.64 7.43
C ALA A 160 0.10 22.40 7.18
N LYS A 161 -0.52 21.25 6.89
CA LYS A 161 0.24 20.03 6.52
C LYS A 161 0.95 20.20 5.17
N LEU A 162 0.29 20.83 4.22
CA LEU A 162 0.81 21.07 2.88
C LEU A 162 2.02 22.02 2.92
N GLU A 163 1.95 23.09 3.70
CA GLU A 163 3.06 24.00 3.94
C GLU A 163 4.27 23.27 4.56
N ASN A 164 4.02 22.42 5.55
CA ASN A 164 5.09 21.63 6.20
C ASN A 164 5.77 20.68 5.20
N ILE A 165 5.00 20.01 4.35
CA ILE A 165 5.55 19.10 3.34
C ILE A 165 6.32 19.89 2.27
N THR A 166 5.81 21.01 1.82
CA THR A 166 6.52 21.89 0.87
C THR A 166 7.87 22.31 1.46
N TYR A 167 7.90 22.71 2.72
CA TYR A 167 9.15 23.01 3.42
C TYR A 167 10.10 21.81 3.46
N GLN A 168 9.59 20.59 3.67
CA GLN A 168 10.42 19.38 3.67
C GLN A 168 10.99 19.07 2.28
N ILE A 169 10.23 19.32 1.20
CA ILE A 169 10.70 19.14 -0.18
C ILE A 169 11.85 20.10 -0.48
N GLU A 170 11.69 21.37 -0.13
CA GLU A 170 12.69 22.42 -0.37
C GLU A 170 14.00 22.18 0.40
N ASN A 171 13.91 21.57 1.59
CA ASN A 171 15.06 21.31 2.46
C ASN A 171 15.53 19.85 2.45
N ARG A 172 15.09 19.04 1.50
CA ARG A 172 15.43 17.62 1.40
C ARG A 172 16.92 17.43 1.10
N LYS A 173 17.56 16.55 1.87
CA LYS A 173 18.88 15.98 1.54
C LYS A 173 18.65 14.73 0.69
N ASP A 174 19.38 14.59 -0.41
CA ASP A 174 19.18 13.60 -1.49
C ASP A 174 19.24 12.11 -1.10
N ASP A 175 19.54 11.76 0.13
CA ASP A 175 19.84 10.38 0.56
C ASP A 175 18.64 9.59 1.14
N THR A 176 17.41 10.06 1.01
CA THR A 176 16.26 9.34 1.57
C THR A 176 15.71 8.30 0.59
N VAL A 177 15.82 7.02 0.97
CA VAL A 177 15.16 5.92 0.24
C VAL A 177 13.66 6.02 0.49
N ASP A 178 12.91 6.40 -0.53
CA ASP A 178 11.46 6.44 -0.49
C ASP A 178 10.82 5.23 -1.19
N PHE A 179 9.52 5.09 -1.03
CA PHE A 179 8.74 4.00 -1.58
C PHE A 179 8.87 3.86 -3.12
N ARG A 180 8.91 4.98 -3.83
CA ARG A 180 9.01 5.02 -5.30
C ARG A 180 10.35 4.45 -5.77
N LEU A 181 11.44 4.79 -5.06
CA LEU A 181 12.78 4.33 -5.39
C LEU A 181 13.00 2.84 -5.09
N MET A 182 12.12 2.21 -4.32
CA MET A 182 12.19 0.76 -4.04
C MET A 182 11.74 -0.10 -5.23
N GLY A 183 11.04 0.48 -6.20
CA GLY A 183 10.55 -0.23 -7.39
C GLY A 183 9.43 -1.21 -7.08
N ILE A 184 8.68 -1.00 -5.99
CA ILE A 184 7.51 -1.80 -5.63
C ILE A 184 6.37 -1.40 -6.58
N ASP A 185 5.84 -2.36 -7.32
CA ASP A 185 4.83 -2.14 -8.35
C ASP A 185 3.54 -2.94 -8.13
N HIS A 186 3.51 -3.82 -7.13
CA HIS A 186 2.30 -4.56 -6.79
C HIS A 186 2.18 -4.83 -5.29
N LEU A 187 0.97 -4.74 -4.77
CA LEU A 187 0.68 -4.94 -3.35
C LEU A 187 -0.46 -5.94 -3.15
N TYR A 188 -0.17 -6.98 -2.36
CA TYR A 188 -1.17 -7.90 -1.81
C TYR A 188 -1.42 -7.55 -0.35
N VAL A 189 -2.68 -7.49 0.04
CA VAL A 189 -3.10 -7.13 1.41
C VAL A 189 -3.94 -8.24 1.99
N ASP A 190 -3.43 -8.90 3.02
CA ASP A 190 -4.19 -9.83 3.84
C ASP A 190 -4.93 -9.06 4.93
N GLU A 191 -6.19 -9.41 5.20
CA GLU A 191 -7.03 -8.75 6.21
C GLU A 191 -7.14 -7.22 6.01
N SER A 192 -7.62 -6.82 4.84
CA SER A 192 -7.68 -5.41 4.40
C SER A 192 -8.59 -4.48 5.23
N HIS A 193 -9.42 -5.05 6.12
CA HIS A 193 -10.30 -4.29 7.02
C HIS A 193 -9.57 -3.67 8.23
N TYR A 194 -8.27 -3.87 8.37
CA TYR A 194 -7.50 -3.33 9.49
C TYR A 194 -7.33 -1.80 9.39
N PRO A 195 -7.46 -1.02 10.51
CA PRO A 195 -7.66 0.43 10.48
C PRO A 195 -6.48 1.30 10.01
N ASN A 196 -5.34 0.73 9.66
CA ASN A 196 -4.18 1.49 9.14
C ASN A 196 -4.13 1.62 7.61
N LEU A 197 -5.28 1.53 6.96
CA LEU A 197 -5.42 1.56 5.50
C LEU A 197 -4.97 2.87 4.82
N ASN A 198 -4.84 3.99 5.54
CA ASN A 198 -4.53 5.29 4.92
C ASN A 198 -3.25 5.27 4.07
N LYS A 199 -2.22 4.51 4.47
CA LYS A 199 -0.99 4.36 3.67
C LYS A 199 -1.14 3.36 2.53
N ILE A 200 -1.96 2.34 2.72
CA ILE A 200 -2.32 1.37 1.68
C ILE A 200 -3.18 2.06 0.62
N GLN A 201 -4.13 2.90 1.03
CA GLN A 201 -4.93 3.74 0.13
C GLN A 201 -4.06 4.73 -0.65
N THR A 202 -3.06 5.33 0.00
CA THR A 202 -2.10 6.21 -0.66
C THR A 202 -1.27 5.47 -1.71
N PHE A 203 -0.84 4.23 -1.41
CA PHE A 203 -0.16 3.36 -2.39
C PHE A 203 -1.09 3.01 -3.55
N ALA A 204 -2.33 2.62 -3.24
CA ALA A 204 -3.35 2.31 -4.23
C ALA A 204 -3.63 3.47 -5.17
N TYR A 205 -3.80 4.65 -4.62
CA TYR A 205 -4.03 5.87 -5.40
C TYR A 205 -2.85 6.15 -6.36
N ASN A 206 -1.63 5.96 -5.90
CA ASN A 206 -0.43 6.21 -6.70
C ASN A 206 -0.15 5.12 -7.74
N SER A 207 -0.48 3.87 -7.45
CA SER A 207 -0.37 2.77 -8.42
C SER A 207 -1.48 2.79 -9.45
N LEU A 208 -2.69 3.27 -9.09
CA LEU A 208 -3.81 3.47 -10.02
C LEU A 208 -3.55 4.58 -11.03
N ILE A 209 -2.76 5.60 -10.67
CA ILE A 209 -2.36 6.66 -11.62
C ILE A 209 -1.29 6.17 -12.60
N ASN A 210 -0.45 5.20 -12.21
CA ASN A 210 0.74 4.80 -13.00
C ASN A 210 0.70 3.36 -13.58
N SER A 211 -0.15 2.50 -13.16
CA SER A 211 -0.42 1.15 -13.71
C SER A 211 -1.23 0.32 -12.70
N HIS A 212 -2.14 -0.45 -13.20
CA HIS A 212 -3.04 -1.37 -12.54
C HIS A 212 -2.44 -2.10 -11.33
N CYS A 213 -3.11 -2.07 -10.19
CA CYS A 213 -3.25 -3.27 -9.40
C CYS A 213 -3.15 -3.19 -7.88
N LEU A 214 -4.27 -3.47 -7.27
CA LEU A 214 -4.40 -3.91 -5.88
C LEU A 214 -5.13 -5.25 -5.86
N SER A 215 -4.50 -6.27 -5.26
CA SER A 215 -5.22 -7.48 -4.85
C SER A 215 -5.44 -7.41 -3.34
N CYS A 216 -6.69 -7.25 -2.91
CA CYS A 216 -7.08 -7.25 -1.50
C CYS A 216 -7.77 -8.57 -1.14
N GLN A 217 -7.49 -9.09 0.04
CA GLN A 217 -8.24 -10.18 0.66
C GLN A 217 -9.05 -9.63 1.83
N PHE A 218 -10.30 -9.98 1.92
CA PHE A 218 -11.16 -9.78 3.08
C PHE A 218 -11.29 -11.05 3.89
#